data_95cbcff38e46cdc0adc1f50c347fff69
#
_entry.id   95cbcff38e46cdc0adc1f50c347fff69
#
_cell.length_a   1.000
_cell.length_b   1.000
_cell.length_c   1.000
_cell.angle_alpha   90.00
_cell.angle_beta   90.00
_cell.angle_gamma   90.00
#
_symmetry.space_group_name_H-M   'P 1'
#
loop_
_entity.id
_entity.type
_entity.pdbx_description
1 polymer ?
#
loop_
_entity_poly.entity_id
_entity_poly.type
_entity_poly.pdbx_seq_one_letter_code
_entity_poly.pdbx_strand_id
1 'polypeptide(L)'
;LHDVYTDLQLNLHGRHQTAHLATAVASVEAFLDRPLPGDLIVPAVESVRSPGRSEVVLHEPLVLIDGAHNDEGLNGLVTTMSQEFPAISAWTLVIGVRGDRDPEHMIRVLGDQIVRVVVCAPDDPQALGVDVVADAAMRVVGADNVVVAQVVADAIKVAVQGADAGEGVVIAGSLYVAGEARSALGLA
;
A
#
# COMPACT_ATOMS: atom_id res chain seq x y z
N LEU A 1 -26.77 -4.58 13.13
CA LEU A 1 -26.80 -3.11 12.98
C LEU A 1 -28.05 -2.57 13.64
N HIS A 2 -27.91 -1.57 14.48
CA HIS A 2 -29.03 -0.94 15.18
C HIS A 2 -29.57 0.26 14.40
N ASP A 3 -28.79 0.84 13.47
CA ASP A 3 -29.21 1.99 12.67
C ASP A 3 -28.60 1.96 11.26
N VAL A 4 -29.02 2.88 10.40
CA VAL A 4 -28.49 3.11 9.05
C VAL A 4 -27.84 4.48 9.02
N TYR A 5 -26.53 4.48 8.70
CA TYR A 5 -25.75 5.69 8.58
C TYR A 5 -25.53 6.01 7.09
N THR A 6 -25.97 7.18 6.65
CA THR A 6 -25.81 7.66 5.28
C THR A 6 -24.82 8.83 5.23
N ASP A 7 -24.28 9.07 4.03
CA ASP A 7 -23.42 10.22 3.73
C ASP A 7 -22.14 10.33 4.56
N LEU A 8 -21.62 9.18 5.05
CA LEU A 8 -20.34 9.14 5.73
C LEU A 8 -19.19 9.28 4.72
N GLN A 9 -18.34 10.30 4.91
CA GLN A 9 -17.17 10.53 4.08
C GLN A 9 -15.93 9.90 4.72
N LEU A 10 -15.44 8.81 4.12
CA LEU A 10 -14.25 8.11 4.57
C LEU A 10 -13.03 8.63 3.79
N ASN A 11 -12.09 9.25 4.49
CA ASN A 11 -10.85 9.79 3.90
C ASN A 11 -9.73 8.73 3.79
N LEU A 12 -10.08 7.53 3.30
CA LEU A 12 -9.14 6.45 3.03
C LEU A 12 -9.33 5.97 1.59
N HIS A 13 -8.24 5.68 0.91
CA HIS A 13 -8.26 5.09 -0.42
C HIS A 13 -8.59 3.60 -0.37
N GLY A 14 -9.30 3.12 -1.40
CA GLY A 14 -9.67 1.72 -1.58
C GLY A 14 -11.09 1.38 -1.12
N ARG A 15 -11.92 0.86 -2.05
CA ARG A 15 -13.31 0.47 -1.77
C ARG A 15 -13.44 -0.54 -0.62
N HIS A 16 -12.44 -1.39 -0.40
CA HIS A 16 -12.40 -2.31 0.73
C HIS A 16 -12.43 -1.62 2.09
N GLN A 17 -11.95 -0.37 2.18
CA GLN A 17 -11.99 0.41 3.42
C GLN A 17 -13.41 0.75 3.86
N THR A 18 -14.35 0.88 2.91
CA THR A 18 -15.77 1.06 3.25
C THR A 18 -16.36 -0.18 3.95
N ALA A 19 -15.97 -1.38 3.49
CA ALA A 19 -16.38 -2.62 4.16
C ALA A 19 -15.75 -2.75 5.55
N HIS A 20 -14.49 -2.34 5.72
CA HIS A 20 -13.82 -2.29 7.02
C HIS A 20 -14.53 -1.32 7.98
N LEU A 21 -14.89 -0.13 7.49
CA LEU A 21 -15.66 0.84 8.27
C LEU A 21 -17.01 0.25 8.71
N ALA A 22 -17.77 -0.34 7.79
CA ALA A 22 -19.05 -0.96 8.10
C ALA A 22 -18.91 -2.05 9.18
N THR A 23 -17.86 -2.87 9.08
CA THR A 23 -17.54 -3.90 10.08
C THR A 23 -17.19 -3.27 11.43
N ALA A 24 -16.38 -2.21 11.44
CA ALA A 24 -16.00 -1.52 12.67
C ALA A 24 -17.23 -0.91 13.36
N VAL A 25 -18.08 -0.21 12.61
CA VAL A 25 -19.34 0.37 13.14
C VAL A 25 -20.24 -0.72 13.74
N ALA A 26 -20.48 -1.80 12.97
CA ALA A 26 -21.29 -2.92 13.44
C ALA A 26 -20.74 -3.56 14.73
N SER A 27 -19.41 -3.68 14.82
CA SER A 27 -18.74 -4.25 16.00
C SER A 27 -18.91 -3.37 17.23
N VAL A 28 -18.79 -2.04 17.07
CA VAL A 28 -18.98 -1.10 18.19
C VAL A 28 -20.44 -1.07 18.65
N GLU A 29 -21.39 -1.04 17.71
CA GLU A 29 -22.82 -1.13 18.06
C GLU A 29 -23.17 -2.41 18.81
N ALA A 30 -22.65 -3.55 18.33
CA ALA A 30 -22.86 -4.84 18.99
C ALA A 30 -22.25 -4.87 20.40
N PHE A 31 -21.07 -4.24 20.58
CA PHE A 31 -20.43 -4.15 21.90
C PHE A 31 -21.20 -3.25 22.86
N LEU A 32 -21.72 -2.12 22.38
CA LEU A 32 -22.45 -1.14 23.19
C LEU A 32 -23.95 -1.47 23.35
N ASP A 33 -24.46 -2.43 22.56
CA ASP A 33 -25.87 -2.80 22.45
C ASP A 33 -26.80 -1.60 22.21
N ARG A 34 -26.35 -0.68 21.33
CA ARG A 34 -27.11 0.51 20.94
C ARG A 34 -26.56 1.13 19.66
N PRO A 35 -27.39 1.97 18.95
CA PRO A 35 -26.89 2.73 17.81
C PRO A 35 -25.85 3.78 18.25
N LEU A 36 -24.97 4.14 17.32
CA LEU A 36 -24.01 5.22 17.53
C LEU A 36 -24.68 6.58 17.27
N PRO A 37 -24.48 7.59 18.12
CA PRO A 37 -24.99 8.93 17.87
C PRO A 37 -24.39 9.53 16.60
N GLY A 38 -25.24 10.10 15.73
CA GLY A 38 -24.82 10.68 14.43
C GLY A 38 -23.81 11.82 14.57
N ASP A 39 -23.92 12.62 15.62
CA ASP A 39 -23.00 13.70 15.97
C ASP A 39 -21.60 13.21 16.37
N LEU A 40 -21.46 11.94 16.74
CA LEU A 40 -20.18 11.32 17.06
C LEU A 40 -19.60 10.52 15.89
N ILE A 41 -20.44 9.76 15.15
CA ILE A 41 -19.94 8.88 14.07
C ILE A 41 -19.42 9.67 12.88
N VAL A 42 -20.09 10.77 12.48
CA VAL A 42 -19.66 11.57 11.32
C VAL A 42 -18.24 12.11 11.51
N PRO A 43 -17.93 12.91 12.56
CA PRO A 43 -16.57 13.41 12.75
C PRO A 43 -15.54 12.31 13.02
N ALA A 44 -15.95 11.20 13.65
CA ALA A 44 -15.08 10.06 13.87
C ALA A 44 -14.64 9.44 12.53
N VAL A 45 -15.57 9.20 11.59
CA VAL A 45 -15.28 8.63 10.26
C VAL A 45 -14.41 9.58 9.43
N GLU A 46 -14.72 10.87 9.42
CA GLU A 46 -13.94 11.87 8.68
C GLU A 46 -12.51 12.00 9.22
N SER A 47 -12.31 11.77 10.51
CA SER A 47 -11.00 11.86 11.15
C SER A 47 -10.14 10.59 11.02
N VAL A 48 -10.71 9.47 10.54
CA VAL A 48 -9.98 8.20 10.43
C VAL A 48 -8.73 8.38 9.58
N ARG A 49 -7.62 7.86 10.09
CA ARG A 49 -6.35 7.72 9.37
C ARG A 49 -5.90 6.27 9.52
N SER A 50 -5.40 5.72 8.44
CA SER A 50 -4.85 4.36 8.42
C SER A 50 -3.49 4.36 7.73
N PRO A 51 -2.42 4.71 8.48
CA PRO A 51 -1.07 4.76 7.93
C PRO A 51 -0.68 3.46 7.23
N GLY A 52 -0.07 3.58 6.05
CA GLY A 52 0.35 2.42 5.26
C GLY A 52 -0.82 1.58 4.71
N ARG A 53 -1.99 2.19 4.51
CA ARG A 53 -3.13 1.59 3.81
C ARG A 53 -3.53 2.47 2.63
N SER A 54 -3.01 2.17 1.45
CA SER A 54 -3.16 2.97 0.24
C SER A 54 -2.95 4.47 0.50
N GLU A 55 -1.95 4.79 1.32
CA GLU A 55 -1.66 6.14 1.80
C GLU A 55 -0.89 6.93 0.74
N VAL A 56 -1.46 8.02 0.23
CA VAL A 56 -0.77 8.97 -0.63
C VAL A 56 0.14 9.85 0.23
N VAL A 57 1.44 9.83 -0.04
CA VAL A 57 2.45 10.55 0.76
C VAL A 57 3.20 11.63 -0.02
N LEU A 58 3.20 11.54 -1.36
CA LEU A 58 3.66 12.57 -2.27
C LEU A 58 2.72 12.64 -3.47
N HIS A 59 2.65 13.79 -4.13
CA HIS A 59 1.79 14.00 -5.29
C HIS A 59 2.56 14.15 -6.60
N GLU A 60 3.84 14.54 -6.57
CA GLU A 60 4.71 14.73 -7.75
C GLU A 60 6.13 14.21 -7.46
N PRO A 61 6.47 13.00 -7.91
CA PRO A 61 5.57 11.98 -8.47
C PRO A 61 4.59 11.48 -7.42
N LEU A 62 3.47 10.89 -7.86
CA LEU A 62 2.55 10.24 -6.92
C LEU A 62 3.25 9.10 -6.21
N VAL A 63 3.27 9.10 -4.88
CA VAL A 63 3.81 8.00 -4.06
C VAL A 63 2.73 7.44 -3.16
N LEU A 64 2.47 6.15 -3.30
CA LEU A 64 1.48 5.39 -2.56
C LEU A 64 2.18 4.37 -1.65
N ILE A 65 1.86 4.37 -0.36
CA ILE A 65 2.34 3.36 0.60
C ILE A 65 1.21 2.42 0.97
N ASP A 66 1.45 1.11 0.83
CA ASP A 66 0.51 0.08 1.27
C ASP A 66 1.24 -1.10 1.92
N GLY A 67 0.72 -1.58 3.05
CA GLY A 67 1.24 -2.76 3.74
C GLY A 67 0.78 -4.09 3.16
N ALA A 68 0.24 -4.12 1.94
CA ALA A 68 -0.19 -5.34 1.25
C ALA A 68 0.95 -6.35 1.14
N HIS A 69 0.66 -7.60 1.54
CA HIS A 69 1.65 -8.67 1.62
C HIS A 69 1.03 -10.07 1.43
N ASN A 70 -0.22 -10.13 1.06
CA ASN A 70 -0.97 -11.34 0.72
C ASN A 70 -1.90 -11.06 -0.46
N ASP A 71 -2.46 -12.10 -1.07
CA ASP A 71 -3.26 -12.00 -2.28
C ASP A 71 -4.44 -11.03 -2.16
N GLU A 72 -5.15 -11.06 -1.03
CA GLU A 72 -6.29 -10.19 -0.79
C GLU A 72 -5.87 -8.72 -0.74
N GLY A 73 -4.82 -8.40 0.02
CA GLY A 73 -4.26 -7.05 0.12
C GLY A 73 -3.71 -6.55 -1.22
N LEU A 74 -2.95 -7.39 -1.94
CA LEU A 74 -2.39 -7.04 -3.25
C LEU A 74 -3.49 -6.79 -4.29
N ASN A 75 -4.53 -7.62 -4.36
CA ASN A 75 -5.68 -7.41 -5.24
C ASN A 75 -6.46 -6.13 -4.88
N GLY A 76 -6.59 -5.83 -3.58
CA GLY A 76 -7.15 -4.57 -3.09
C GLY A 76 -6.34 -3.37 -3.54
N LEU A 77 -5.01 -3.45 -3.44
CA LEU A 77 -4.08 -2.41 -3.91
C LEU A 77 -4.17 -2.20 -5.42
N VAL A 78 -4.15 -3.27 -6.23
CA VAL A 78 -4.35 -3.20 -7.69
C VAL A 78 -5.66 -2.50 -8.04
N THR A 79 -6.74 -2.86 -7.36
CA THR A 79 -8.05 -2.24 -7.56
C THR A 79 -8.02 -0.75 -7.24
N THR A 80 -7.36 -0.36 -6.14
CA THR A 80 -7.22 1.04 -5.73
C THR A 80 -6.39 1.81 -6.76
N MET A 81 -5.23 1.28 -7.16
CA MET A 81 -4.36 1.90 -8.16
C MET A 81 -5.10 2.18 -9.48
N SER A 82 -5.86 1.20 -9.97
CA SER A 82 -6.56 1.31 -11.26
C SER A 82 -7.81 2.20 -11.20
N GLN A 83 -8.56 2.20 -10.09
CA GLN A 83 -9.83 2.91 -9.99
C GLN A 83 -9.70 4.34 -9.49
N GLU A 84 -8.76 4.60 -8.59
CA GLU A 84 -8.61 5.91 -7.95
C GLU A 84 -7.47 6.75 -8.55
N PHE A 85 -6.52 6.09 -9.22
CA PHE A 85 -5.38 6.77 -9.88
C PHE A 85 -5.28 6.46 -11.39
N PRO A 86 -6.38 6.57 -12.16
CA PRO A 86 -6.40 6.19 -13.57
C PRO A 86 -5.51 7.07 -14.47
N ALA A 87 -5.05 8.20 -13.98
CA ALA A 87 -4.11 9.08 -14.69
C ALA A 87 -2.66 8.57 -14.65
N ILE A 88 -2.35 7.65 -13.73
CA ILE A 88 -1.02 7.04 -13.64
C ILE A 88 -0.96 5.86 -14.61
N SER A 89 -0.13 6.00 -15.64
CA SER A 89 -0.03 5.01 -16.72
C SER A 89 0.89 3.83 -16.40
N ALA A 90 1.84 4.02 -15.49
CA ALA A 90 2.81 3.02 -15.10
C ALA A 90 3.29 3.26 -13.66
N TRP A 91 3.73 2.19 -13.00
CA TRP A 91 4.17 2.25 -11.61
C TRP A 91 5.55 1.65 -11.43
N THR A 92 6.39 2.34 -10.66
CA THR A 92 7.61 1.76 -10.07
C THR A 92 7.26 1.17 -8.71
N LEU A 93 7.48 -0.13 -8.54
CA LEU A 93 7.27 -0.84 -7.28
C LEU A 93 8.53 -0.79 -6.42
N VAL A 94 8.42 -0.27 -5.20
CA VAL A 94 9.43 -0.49 -4.14
C VAL A 94 8.95 -1.67 -3.30
N ILE A 95 9.76 -2.74 -3.22
CA ILE A 95 9.34 -3.98 -2.56
C ILE A 95 10.43 -4.56 -1.66
N GLY A 96 10.02 -4.98 -0.46
CA GLY A 96 10.78 -5.84 0.44
C GLY A 96 9.83 -6.88 1.04
N VAL A 97 10.26 -8.13 1.05
CA VAL A 97 9.41 -9.29 1.31
C VAL A 97 9.91 -10.09 2.52
N ARG A 98 8.99 -10.66 3.29
CA ARG A 98 9.33 -11.59 4.38
C ARG A 98 9.44 -13.01 3.87
N GLY A 99 10.24 -13.84 4.56
CA GLY A 99 10.63 -15.18 4.13
C GLY A 99 9.53 -16.24 4.01
N ASP A 100 8.33 -15.94 4.51
CA ASP A 100 7.15 -16.80 4.37
C ASP A 100 6.31 -16.50 3.12
N ARG A 101 6.77 -15.60 2.24
CA ARG A 101 6.06 -15.14 1.05
C ARG A 101 6.84 -15.44 -0.23
N ASP A 102 6.12 -15.54 -1.33
CA ASP A 102 6.68 -15.69 -2.67
C ASP A 102 6.73 -14.32 -3.39
N PRO A 103 7.93 -13.72 -3.54
CA PRO A 103 8.06 -12.41 -4.16
C PRO A 103 7.66 -12.41 -5.65
N GLU A 104 7.89 -13.49 -6.38
CA GLU A 104 7.51 -13.60 -7.79
C GLU A 104 5.99 -13.56 -7.95
N HIS A 105 5.28 -14.35 -7.13
CA HIS A 105 3.82 -14.35 -7.11
C HIS A 105 3.26 -12.97 -6.74
N MET A 106 3.81 -12.32 -5.73
CA MET A 106 3.37 -10.99 -5.29
C MET A 106 3.50 -9.94 -6.41
N ILE A 107 4.62 -9.92 -7.13
CA ILE A 107 4.84 -8.98 -8.24
C ILE A 107 3.88 -9.29 -9.40
N ARG A 108 3.63 -10.57 -9.71
CA ARG A 108 2.67 -10.98 -10.74
C ARG A 108 1.24 -10.55 -10.42
N VAL A 109 0.83 -10.63 -9.15
CA VAL A 109 -0.51 -10.17 -8.72
C VAL A 109 -0.69 -8.68 -8.93
N LEU A 110 0.37 -7.86 -8.73
CA LEU A 110 0.32 -6.42 -9.00
C LEU A 110 0.15 -6.07 -10.49
N GLY A 111 0.47 -7.02 -11.37
CA GLY A 111 0.13 -6.99 -12.79
C GLY A 111 1.04 -6.11 -13.65
N ASP A 112 0.65 -5.99 -14.93
CA ASP A 112 1.45 -5.36 -16.00
C ASP A 112 1.62 -3.84 -15.84
N GLN A 113 0.89 -3.22 -14.91
CA GLN A 113 1.07 -1.80 -14.58
C GLN A 113 2.40 -1.54 -13.85
N ILE A 114 3.04 -2.58 -13.29
CA ILE A 114 4.38 -2.48 -12.70
C ILE A 114 5.42 -2.61 -13.82
N VAL A 115 6.04 -1.51 -14.17
CA VAL A 115 7.04 -1.46 -15.25
C VAL A 115 8.48 -1.49 -14.74
N ARG A 116 8.69 -1.13 -13.47
CA ARG A 116 10.00 -1.12 -12.80
C ARG A 116 9.86 -1.60 -11.37
N VAL A 117 10.88 -2.28 -10.88
CA VAL A 117 10.95 -2.76 -9.49
C VAL A 117 12.24 -2.27 -8.84
N VAL A 118 12.13 -1.64 -7.69
CA VAL A 118 13.25 -1.31 -6.81
C VAL A 118 13.16 -2.21 -5.57
N VAL A 119 14.09 -3.13 -5.46
CA VAL A 119 14.14 -4.12 -4.39
C VAL A 119 14.90 -3.58 -3.20
N CYS A 120 14.36 -3.80 -2.00
CA CYS A 120 15.01 -3.47 -0.74
C CYS A 120 14.75 -4.54 0.33
N ALA A 121 15.46 -4.46 1.45
CA ALA A 121 15.16 -5.23 2.64
C ALA A 121 14.83 -4.29 3.80
N PRO A 122 13.71 -4.49 4.51
CA PRO A 122 13.44 -3.80 5.75
C PRO A 122 14.36 -4.35 6.87
N ASP A 123 14.52 -3.59 7.94
CA ASP A 123 15.23 -4.02 9.16
C ASP A 123 14.35 -5.00 9.95
N ASP A 124 14.15 -6.17 9.39
CA ASP A 124 13.39 -7.29 9.94
C ASP A 124 14.23 -8.57 9.80
N PRO A 125 14.50 -9.31 10.91
CA PRO A 125 15.23 -10.56 10.85
C PRO A 125 14.61 -11.65 9.95
N GLN A 126 13.34 -11.49 9.59
CA GLN A 126 12.61 -12.38 8.70
C GLN A 126 12.51 -11.86 7.27
N ALA A 127 13.18 -10.74 6.95
CA ALA A 127 13.23 -10.24 5.58
C ALA A 127 13.97 -11.22 4.66
N LEU A 128 13.46 -11.42 3.45
CA LEU A 128 14.21 -12.10 2.41
C LEU A 128 15.41 -11.24 1.99
N GLY A 129 16.50 -11.90 1.66
CA GLY A 129 17.66 -11.21 1.08
C GLY A 129 17.29 -10.53 -0.23
N VAL A 130 17.87 -9.35 -0.48
CA VAL A 130 17.59 -8.55 -1.68
C VAL A 130 17.85 -9.34 -2.97
N ASP A 131 18.85 -10.22 -2.99
CA ASP A 131 19.16 -11.03 -4.17
C ASP A 131 18.01 -11.97 -4.54
N VAL A 132 17.38 -12.59 -3.56
CA VAL A 132 16.23 -13.50 -3.77
C VAL A 132 15.04 -12.75 -4.36
N VAL A 133 14.76 -11.57 -3.83
CA VAL A 133 13.65 -10.73 -4.31
C VAL A 133 13.97 -10.15 -5.69
N ALA A 134 15.23 -9.78 -5.94
CA ALA A 134 15.68 -9.26 -7.24
C ALA A 134 15.58 -10.33 -8.34
N ASP A 135 16.03 -11.55 -8.08
CA ASP A 135 15.90 -12.66 -9.01
C ASP A 135 14.43 -12.94 -9.37
N ALA A 136 13.54 -12.86 -8.38
CA ALA A 136 12.10 -12.99 -8.61
C ALA A 136 11.55 -11.84 -9.46
N ALA A 137 11.92 -10.60 -9.15
CA ALA A 137 11.53 -9.42 -9.91
C ALA A 137 12.00 -9.49 -11.38
N MET A 138 13.26 -9.89 -11.61
CA MET A 138 13.82 -10.03 -12.97
C MET A 138 13.05 -11.04 -13.82
N ARG A 139 12.50 -12.10 -13.22
CA ARG A 139 11.65 -13.06 -13.93
C ARG A 139 10.29 -12.50 -14.35
N VAL A 140 9.83 -11.44 -13.69
CA VAL A 140 8.52 -10.83 -13.99
C VAL A 140 8.64 -9.63 -14.91
N VAL A 141 9.51 -8.67 -14.59
CA VAL A 141 9.60 -7.39 -15.32
C VAL A 141 10.83 -7.30 -16.24
N GLY A 142 11.70 -8.30 -16.22
CA GLY A 142 12.97 -8.29 -16.97
C GLY A 142 14.11 -7.62 -16.19
N ALA A 143 15.34 -8.05 -16.45
CA ALA A 143 16.53 -7.62 -15.69
C ALA A 143 16.80 -6.11 -15.77
N ASP A 144 16.57 -5.50 -16.95
CA ASP A 144 16.81 -4.07 -17.18
C ASP A 144 15.86 -3.16 -16.37
N ASN A 145 14.78 -3.71 -15.85
CA ASN A 145 13.76 -2.98 -15.10
C ASN A 145 13.86 -3.21 -13.57
N VAL A 146 14.94 -3.84 -13.11
CA VAL A 146 15.14 -4.11 -11.67
C VAL A 146 16.35 -3.36 -11.15
N VAL A 147 16.16 -2.63 -10.07
CA VAL A 147 17.22 -1.97 -9.32
C VAL A 147 17.26 -2.53 -7.90
N VAL A 148 18.46 -2.77 -7.36
CA VAL A 148 18.63 -3.24 -5.98
C VAL A 148 19.16 -2.10 -5.13
N ALA A 149 18.43 -1.80 -4.06
CA ALA A 149 18.86 -0.96 -2.96
C ALA A 149 18.91 -1.82 -1.69
N GLN A 150 19.88 -1.55 -0.79
CA GLN A 150 19.99 -2.38 0.42
C GLN A 150 18.93 -2.05 1.46
N VAL A 151 18.54 -0.76 1.55
CA VAL A 151 17.61 -0.26 2.57
C VAL A 151 16.44 0.48 1.94
N VAL A 152 15.32 0.51 2.65
CA VAL A 152 14.06 1.12 2.19
C VAL A 152 14.23 2.59 1.82
N ALA A 153 14.95 3.36 2.62
CA ALA A 153 15.14 4.80 2.38
C ALA A 153 15.82 5.10 1.03
N ASP A 154 16.82 4.29 0.65
CA ASP A 154 17.52 4.47 -0.62
C ASP A 154 16.68 3.97 -1.80
N ALA A 155 15.91 2.90 -1.60
CA ALA A 155 14.97 2.41 -2.61
C ALA A 155 13.92 3.47 -2.98
N ILE A 156 13.39 4.19 -1.99
CA ILE A 156 12.44 5.27 -2.23
C ILE A 156 13.08 6.41 -3.03
N LYS A 157 14.30 6.83 -2.68
CA LYS A 157 15.02 7.88 -3.42
C LYS A 157 15.21 7.48 -4.88
N VAL A 158 15.65 6.25 -5.13
CA VAL A 158 15.86 5.72 -6.48
C VAL A 158 14.54 5.70 -7.25
N ALA A 159 13.46 5.20 -6.65
CA ALA A 159 12.16 5.12 -7.29
C ALA A 159 11.59 6.51 -7.63
N VAL A 160 11.64 7.45 -6.68
CA VAL A 160 11.12 8.82 -6.87
C VAL A 160 11.94 9.60 -7.90
N GLN A 161 13.27 9.48 -7.90
CA GLN A 161 14.13 10.15 -8.87
C GLN A 161 14.04 9.55 -10.28
N GLY A 162 13.67 8.27 -10.38
CA GLY A 162 13.55 7.57 -11.64
C GLY A 162 12.13 7.57 -12.23
N ALA A 163 11.15 8.16 -11.57
CA ALA A 163 9.79 8.25 -12.07
C ALA A 163 9.65 9.37 -13.11
N ASP A 164 9.14 9.02 -14.28
CA ASP A 164 8.85 9.98 -15.35
C ASP A 164 7.46 10.65 -15.14
N ALA A 165 7.20 11.70 -15.93
CA ALA A 165 5.91 12.39 -15.87
C ALA A 165 4.74 11.43 -16.20
N GLY A 166 3.76 11.35 -15.32
CA GLY A 166 2.62 10.43 -15.46
C GLY A 166 2.88 9.02 -14.90
N GLU A 167 4.05 8.79 -14.32
CA GLU A 167 4.34 7.56 -13.55
C GLU A 167 4.12 7.78 -12.05
N GLY A 168 3.83 6.69 -11.36
CA GLY A 168 3.71 6.65 -9.91
C GLY A 168 4.70 5.71 -9.25
N VAL A 169 4.89 5.86 -7.97
CA VAL A 169 5.65 4.94 -7.11
C VAL A 169 4.70 4.27 -6.14
N VAL A 170 4.71 2.95 -6.08
CA VAL A 170 3.98 2.19 -5.07
C VAL A 170 4.97 1.44 -4.18
N ILE A 171 4.80 1.56 -2.88
CA ILE A 171 5.65 0.92 -1.86
C ILE A 171 4.80 -0.15 -1.18
N ALA A 172 5.18 -1.43 -1.33
CA ALA A 172 4.41 -2.55 -0.81
C ALA A 172 5.30 -3.76 -0.47
N GLY A 173 4.67 -4.86 -0.05
CA GLY A 173 5.34 -6.14 0.22
C GLY A 173 5.41 -6.53 1.69
N SER A 174 5.40 -5.59 2.61
CA SER A 174 5.27 -5.84 4.04
C SER A 174 4.89 -4.59 4.82
N LEU A 175 4.33 -4.78 6.02
CA LEU A 175 4.08 -3.68 6.96
C LEU A 175 5.39 -3.04 7.45
N TYR A 176 6.49 -3.78 7.48
CA TYR A 176 7.81 -3.26 7.88
C TYR A 176 8.33 -2.27 6.83
N VAL A 177 8.26 -2.64 5.54
CA VAL A 177 8.60 -1.71 4.44
C VAL A 177 7.74 -0.46 4.49
N ALA A 178 6.42 -0.59 4.70
CA ALA A 178 5.51 0.54 4.81
C ALA A 178 5.87 1.45 6.00
N GLY A 179 6.20 0.87 7.17
CA GLY A 179 6.61 1.62 8.35
C GLY A 179 7.94 2.37 8.17
N GLU A 180 8.96 1.70 7.62
CA GLU A 180 10.24 2.32 7.32
C GLU A 180 10.13 3.41 6.24
N ALA A 181 9.28 3.19 5.23
CA ALA A 181 9.01 4.18 4.21
C ALA A 181 8.42 5.46 4.81
N ARG A 182 7.44 5.33 5.71
CA ARG A 182 6.87 6.47 6.43
C ARG A 182 7.94 7.22 7.23
N SER A 183 8.77 6.48 7.98
CA SER A 183 9.87 7.07 8.77
C SER A 183 10.88 7.80 7.88
N ALA A 184 11.28 7.20 6.74
CA ALA A 184 12.21 7.80 5.78
C ALA A 184 11.64 9.09 5.12
N LEU A 185 10.32 9.21 5.01
CA LEU A 185 9.62 10.39 4.49
C LEU A 185 9.22 11.39 5.59
N GLY A 186 9.59 11.15 6.85
CA GLY A 186 9.27 12.06 7.97
C GLY A 186 7.81 12.07 8.39
N LEU A 187 7.08 10.96 8.16
CA LEU A 187 5.65 10.82 8.43
C LEU A 187 5.36 10.00 9.72
N ALA A 188 6.36 9.76 10.52
CA ALA A 188 6.26 8.97 11.75
C ALA A 188 5.56 9.73 12.89
#